data_1aaf5cfd7bd90c6417ed3d2db489f694
#
_entry.id   1aaf5cfd7bd90c6417ed3d2db489f694
#
_cell.length_a   1.000
_cell.length_b   1.000
_cell.length_c   1.000
_cell.angle_alpha   90.00
_cell.angle_beta   90.00
_cell.angle_gamma   90.00
#
_symmetry.space_group_name_H-M   'P 1'
#
loop_
_entity.id
_entity.type
_entity.pdbx_description
1 polymer ?
#
loop_
_entity_poly.entity_id
_entity_poly.type
_entity_poly.pdbx_seq_one_letter_code
_entity_poly.pdbx_strand_id
1 'polypeptide(L)'
;MEKTVSEAIEFRRSVRKFDPSKEIDTKIVKKCIKNGVLAPNSSNLQLWEFYHITNKELLTNISRICFNQPAASTAKQIVITIVRKDLWKLRANQNIDFFNLNKEKLSTKQYDQTKKYYTKAMPLVYKDFLGILGFSKYIFAYIIGVFKVMYRQLRSSDTRIVAHKSAALASQNFMISMSGFGYDTCPMEGFDSLKLKKLLKLNKKSEINMVIGCGIRSKEGVYGERFRIPFKEVYFQK
;
A
#
# COMPACT_ATOMS: atom_id res chain seq x y z
N MET A 1 12.34 21.08 -12.45
CA MET A 1 13.30 19.96 -12.36
C MET A 1 12.79 19.00 -11.31
N GLU A 2 12.80 17.68 -11.54
CA GLU A 2 12.44 16.69 -10.51
C GLU A 2 13.53 16.67 -9.42
N LYS A 3 13.12 16.53 -8.15
CA LYS A 3 14.06 16.41 -7.03
C LYS A 3 14.75 15.05 -7.03
N THR A 4 15.98 15.00 -6.55
CA THR A 4 16.63 13.72 -6.21
C THR A 4 15.83 12.96 -5.16
N VAL A 5 16.10 11.67 -4.99
CA VAL A 5 15.42 10.84 -3.98
C VAL A 5 15.58 11.41 -2.57
N SER A 6 16.79 11.83 -2.20
CA SER A 6 17.06 12.43 -0.88
C SER A 6 16.29 13.73 -0.68
N GLU A 7 16.32 14.64 -1.64
CA GLU A 7 15.56 15.88 -1.59
C GLU A 7 14.04 15.62 -1.53
N ALA A 8 13.55 14.64 -2.26
CA ALA A 8 12.13 14.26 -2.21
C ALA A 8 11.72 13.73 -0.83
N ILE A 9 12.56 12.93 -0.17
CA ILE A 9 12.35 12.43 1.18
C ILE A 9 12.34 13.59 2.18
N GLU A 10 13.27 14.52 2.06
CA GLU A 10 13.37 15.69 2.93
C GLU A 10 12.21 16.67 2.71
N PHE A 11 11.85 16.94 1.46
CA PHE A 11 10.74 17.83 1.12
C PHE A 11 9.40 17.30 1.63
N ARG A 12 9.17 15.98 1.57
CA ARG A 12 7.89 15.38 1.94
C ARG A 12 7.53 15.66 3.41
N ARG A 13 6.39 16.27 3.59
CA ARG A 13 5.75 16.47 4.90
C ARG A 13 4.31 15.95 4.84
N SER A 14 3.70 15.64 5.98
CA SER A 14 2.25 15.44 6.08
C SER A 14 1.57 16.81 6.05
N VAL A 15 1.18 17.25 4.86
CA VAL A 15 0.60 18.57 4.65
C VAL A 15 -0.87 18.57 5.04
N ARG A 16 -1.21 19.38 6.04
CA ARG A 16 -2.54 19.40 6.63
C ARG A 16 -3.51 20.34 5.93
N LYS A 17 -3.02 21.34 5.19
CA LYS A 17 -3.85 22.30 4.46
C LYS A 17 -3.22 22.60 3.11
N PHE A 18 -3.97 22.34 2.05
CA PHE A 18 -3.54 22.64 0.69
C PHE A 18 -4.03 24.02 0.24
N ASP A 19 -3.29 24.65 -0.67
CA ASP A 19 -3.59 25.94 -1.24
C ASP A 19 -4.76 25.81 -2.24
N PRO A 20 -5.89 26.49 -2.02
CA PRO A 20 -7.05 26.38 -2.89
C PRO A 20 -6.84 27.01 -4.27
N SER A 21 -5.86 27.91 -4.42
CA SER A 21 -5.55 28.58 -5.68
C SER A 21 -4.63 27.78 -6.60
N LYS A 22 -3.97 26.73 -6.06
CA LYS A 22 -2.98 25.94 -6.80
C LYS A 22 -3.56 24.59 -7.19
N GLU A 23 -3.62 24.32 -8.48
CA GLU A 23 -4.02 23.02 -9.00
C GLU A 23 -2.83 22.08 -9.15
N ILE A 24 -3.11 20.77 -9.25
CA ILE A 24 -2.12 19.74 -9.54
C ILE A 24 -2.53 18.96 -10.79
N ASP A 25 -1.55 18.61 -11.63
CA ASP A 25 -1.80 17.88 -12.88
C ASP A 25 -2.14 16.42 -12.59
N THR A 26 -3.33 16.02 -13.00
CA THR A 26 -3.82 14.63 -12.90
C THR A 26 -2.91 13.62 -13.63
N LYS A 27 -2.23 14.03 -14.71
CA LYS A 27 -1.28 13.15 -15.43
C LYS A 27 -0.06 12.87 -14.59
N ILE A 28 0.45 13.88 -13.86
CA ILE A 28 1.58 13.70 -12.94
C ILE A 28 1.16 12.80 -11.77
N VAL A 29 0.00 13.01 -11.16
CA VAL A 29 -0.51 12.13 -10.09
C VAL A 29 -0.62 10.69 -10.60
N LYS A 30 -1.15 10.47 -11.82
CA LYS A 30 -1.20 9.14 -12.45
C LYS A 30 0.20 8.55 -12.67
N LYS A 31 1.20 9.36 -13.08
CA LYS A 31 2.61 8.92 -13.19
C LYS A 31 3.14 8.49 -11.83
N CYS A 32 2.85 9.24 -10.77
CA CYS A 32 3.25 8.91 -9.40
C CYS A 32 2.60 7.60 -8.90
N ILE A 33 1.32 7.34 -9.25
CA ILE A 33 0.67 6.06 -8.95
C ILE A 33 1.39 4.90 -9.67
N LYS A 34 1.79 5.09 -10.94
CA LYS A 34 2.61 4.09 -11.67
C LYS A 34 3.94 3.81 -10.98
N ASN A 35 4.60 4.82 -10.44
CA ASN A 35 5.82 4.64 -9.63
C ASN A 35 5.50 3.91 -8.31
N GLY A 36 4.33 4.18 -7.72
CA GLY A 36 3.84 3.49 -6.53
C GLY A 36 3.75 1.97 -6.73
N VAL A 37 3.20 1.52 -7.86
CA VAL A 37 3.03 0.07 -8.13
C VAL A 37 4.35 -0.67 -8.40
N LEU A 38 5.48 0.03 -8.52
CA LEU A 38 6.81 -0.58 -8.62
C LEU A 38 7.39 -0.96 -7.25
N ALA A 39 6.68 -0.71 -6.16
CA ALA A 39 7.14 -1.04 -4.82
C ALA A 39 7.36 -2.55 -4.63
N PRO A 40 8.37 -2.94 -3.83
CA PRO A 40 8.55 -4.32 -3.46
C PRO A 40 7.34 -4.82 -2.66
N ASN A 41 6.99 -6.09 -2.83
CA ASN A 41 5.85 -6.66 -2.15
C ASN A 41 6.02 -8.18 -1.95
N SER A 42 5.34 -8.71 -0.95
CA SER A 42 5.45 -10.13 -0.62
C SER A 42 4.99 -10.99 -1.79
N SER A 43 5.88 -11.90 -2.21
CA SER A 43 5.61 -12.91 -3.26
C SER A 43 5.19 -12.32 -4.61
N ASN A 44 5.48 -11.07 -4.86
CA ASN A 44 5.03 -10.32 -6.04
C ASN A 44 3.51 -10.44 -6.31
N LEU A 45 2.71 -10.61 -5.25
CA LEU A 45 1.25 -10.75 -5.39
C LEU A 45 0.54 -9.42 -5.65
N GLN A 46 1.19 -8.29 -5.40
CA GLN A 46 0.65 -6.95 -5.71
C GLN A 46 -0.81 -6.79 -5.26
N LEU A 47 -1.08 -7.14 -3.99
CA LEU A 47 -2.41 -7.17 -3.39
C LEU A 47 -2.94 -5.78 -3.05
N TRP A 48 -2.82 -4.84 -4.00
CA TRP A 48 -3.30 -3.48 -3.90
C TRP A 48 -4.08 -3.04 -5.12
N GLU A 49 -4.90 -2.01 -4.91
CA GLU A 49 -5.53 -1.21 -5.95
C GLU A 49 -5.44 0.27 -5.54
N PHE A 50 -5.38 1.17 -6.50
CA PHE A 50 -5.38 2.61 -6.27
C PHE A 50 -6.62 3.23 -6.89
N TYR A 51 -7.39 3.95 -6.08
CA TYR A 51 -8.53 4.74 -6.52
C TYR A 51 -8.11 6.20 -6.54
N HIS A 52 -8.07 6.80 -7.72
CA HIS A 52 -7.70 8.20 -7.92
C HIS A 52 -8.97 9.04 -8.10
N ILE A 53 -9.24 9.91 -7.14
CA ILE A 53 -10.46 10.71 -7.06
C ILE A 53 -10.15 12.14 -7.50
N THR A 54 -10.84 12.59 -8.56
CA THR A 54 -10.74 13.94 -9.12
C THR A 54 -12.10 14.64 -9.20
N ASN A 55 -13.19 13.89 -9.05
CA ASN A 55 -14.55 14.41 -9.05
C ASN A 55 -14.82 15.21 -7.78
N LYS A 56 -15.24 16.48 -7.91
CA LYS A 56 -15.46 17.42 -6.79
C LYS A 56 -16.50 16.93 -5.79
N GLU A 57 -17.59 16.33 -6.25
CA GLU A 57 -18.64 15.81 -5.37
C GLU A 57 -18.11 14.64 -4.52
N LEU A 58 -17.37 13.71 -5.15
CA LEU A 58 -16.71 12.60 -4.42
C LEU A 58 -15.68 13.12 -3.43
N LEU A 59 -14.87 14.13 -3.77
CA LEU A 59 -13.92 14.74 -2.85
C LEU A 59 -14.63 15.31 -1.62
N THR A 60 -15.75 16.04 -1.80
CA THR A 60 -16.56 16.57 -0.71
C THR A 60 -17.13 15.44 0.18
N ASN A 61 -17.67 14.39 -0.42
CA ASN A 61 -18.22 13.26 0.33
C ASN A 61 -17.12 12.50 1.09
N ILE A 62 -15.95 12.29 0.49
CA ILE A 62 -14.80 11.66 1.14
C ILE A 62 -14.29 12.52 2.30
N SER A 63 -14.25 13.86 2.14
CA SER A 63 -13.88 14.76 3.22
C SER A 63 -14.76 14.58 4.46
N ARG A 64 -16.09 14.51 4.29
CA ARG A 64 -17.02 14.25 5.39
C ARG A 64 -16.76 12.89 6.05
N ILE A 65 -16.48 11.87 5.26
CA ILE A 65 -16.13 10.52 5.74
C ILE A 65 -14.80 10.51 6.50
N CYS A 66 -13.88 11.41 6.14
CA CYS A 66 -12.61 11.66 6.84
C CYS A 66 -12.74 12.70 7.96
N PHE A 67 -13.94 12.86 8.55
CA PHE A 67 -14.21 13.77 9.68
C PHE A 67 -13.89 15.25 9.38
N ASN A 68 -14.02 15.67 8.13
CA ASN A 68 -13.67 17.01 7.62
C ASN A 68 -12.26 17.46 8.00
N GLN A 69 -11.31 16.52 8.14
CA GLN A 69 -9.92 16.88 8.38
C GLN A 69 -9.43 17.85 7.29
N PRO A 70 -8.70 18.93 7.63
CA PRO A 70 -8.23 19.90 6.64
C PRO A 70 -7.47 19.28 5.48
N ALA A 71 -6.71 18.19 5.73
CA ALA A 71 -5.99 17.45 4.69
C ALA A 71 -6.93 16.75 3.68
N ALA A 72 -8.17 16.47 4.05
CA ALA A 72 -9.19 15.93 3.14
C ALA A 72 -10.01 17.04 2.48
N SER A 73 -10.46 18.05 3.27
CA SER A 73 -11.35 19.10 2.79
C SER A 73 -10.69 20.10 1.85
N THR A 74 -9.37 20.27 1.94
CA THR A 74 -8.61 21.17 1.06
C THR A 74 -7.86 20.45 -0.05
N ALA A 75 -7.89 19.10 -0.09
CA ALA A 75 -7.22 18.32 -1.13
C ALA A 75 -7.79 18.62 -2.52
N LYS A 76 -6.91 18.77 -3.49
CA LYS A 76 -7.28 18.95 -4.90
C LYS A 76 -7.64 17.62 -5.57
N GLN A 77 -6.95 16.57 -5.16
CA GLN A 77 -7.21 15.18 -5.56
C GLN A 77 -6.96 14.28 -4.36
N ILE A 78 -7.59 13.12 -4.34
CA ILE A 78 -7.38 12.12 -3.31
C ILE A 78 -7.00 10.80 -3.96
N VAL A 79 -5.98 10.14 -3.43
CA VAL A 79 -5.61 8.77 -3.81
C VAL A 79 -5.88 7.85 -2.63
N ILE A 80 -6.63 6.78 -2.87
CA ILE A 80 -6.99 5.80 -1.85
C ILE A 80 -6.34 4.48 -2.19
N THR A 81 -5.53 3.95 -1.28
CA THR A 81 -4.89 2.65 -1.43
C THR A 81 -5.76 1.58 -0.79
N ILE A 82 -6.16 0.61 -1.60
CA ILE A 82 -7.03 -0.50 -1.23
C ILE A 82 -6.20 -1.79 -1.16
N VAL A 83 -6.39 -2.57 -0.11
CA VAL A 83 -5.83 -3.92 0.03
C VAL A 83 -6.82 -4.94 -0.50
N ARG A 84 -6.34 -5.82 -1.37
CA ARG A 84 -7.11 -6.88 -2.03
C ARG A 84 -6.51 -8.25 -1.74
N LYS A 85 -6.44 -8.60 -0.46
CA LYS A 85 -5.97 -9.93 -0.02
C LYS A 85 -6.78 -11.06 -0.68
N ASP A 86 -8.06 -10.82 -0.95
CA ASP A 86 -8.96 -11.75 -1.62
C ASP A 86 -8.49 -12.16 -3.03
N LEU A 87 -7.68 -11.33 -3.70
CA LEU A 87 -7.17 -11.60 -5.04
C LEU A 87 -5.89 -12.46 -5.07
N TRP A 88 -5.40 -12.96 -3.94
CA TRP A 88 -4.12 -13.68 -3.87
C TRP A 88 -4.02 -14.81 -4.89
N LYS A 89 -5.09 -15.59 -5.09
CA LYS A 89 -5.10 -16.72 -6.05
C LYS A 89 -5.02 -16.22 -7.49
N LEU A 90 -5.80 -15.19 -7.84
CA LEU A 90 -5.75 -14.56 -9.17
C LEU A 90 -4.34 -14.03 -9.46
N ARG A 91 -3.76 -13.29 -8.51
CA ARG A 91 -2.43 -12.71 -8.65
C ARG A 91 -1.31 -13.77 -8.71
N ALA A 92 -1.44 -14.86 -7.95
CA ALA A 92 -0.54 -16.01 -8.06
C ALA A 92 -0.59 -16.64 -9.45
N ASN A 93 -1.77 -16.83 -10.02
CA ASN A 93 -1.92 -17.33 -11.40
C ASN A 93 -1.31 -16.38 -12.42
N GLN A 94 -1.56 -15.07 -12.31
CA GLN A 94 -0.94 -14.07 -13.19
C GLN A 94 0.60 -14.12 -13.16
N ASN A 95 1.20 -14.37 -11.98
CA ASN A 95 2.65 -14.59 -11.88
C ASN A 95 3.06 -15.88 -12.61
N ILE A 96 2.32 -16.98 -12.47
CA ILE A 96 2.59 -18.23 -13.19
C ILE A 96 2.51 -18.00 -14.71
N ASP A 97 1.49 -17.31 -15.18
CA ASP A 97 1.31 -17.01 -16.60
C ASP A 97 2.48 -16.18 -17.15
N PHE A 98 2.93 -15.18 -16.40
CA PHE A 98 4.11 -14.39 -16.75
C PHE A 98 5.37 -15.26 -16.85
N PHE A 99 5.59 -16.20 -15.93
CA PHE A 99 6.73 -17.12 -15.99
C PHE A 99 6.59 -18.14 -17.12
N ASN A 100 5.38 -18.58 -17.43
CA ASN A 100 5.13 -19.44 -18.61
C ASN A 100 5.53 -18.74 -19.90
N LEU A 101 5.15 -17.47 -20.08
CA LEU A 101 5.48 -16.65 -21.25
C LEU A 101 6.98 -16.32 -21.39
N ASN A 102 7.74 -16.40 -20.29
CA ASN A 102 9.17 -16.10 -20.27
C ASN A 102 10.01 -17.35 -19.92
N LYS A 103 9.48 -18.54 -20.18
CA LYS A 103 10.10 -19.80 -19.75
C LYS A 103 11.50 -19.99 -20.35
N GLU A 104 11.72 -19.54 -21.59
CA GLU A 104 13.02 -19.61 -22.27
C GLU A 104 14.13 -18.78 -21.60
N LYS A 105 13.77 -17.79 -20.78
CA LYS A 105 14.72 -16.95 -20.02
C LYS A 105 15.13 -17.55 -18.67
N LEU A 106 14.57 -18.72 -18.32
CA LEU A 106 14.77 -19.37 -17.05
C LEU A 106 15.39 -20.76 -17.24
N SER A 107 16.25 -21.18 -16.32
CA SER A 107 16.62 -22.61 -16.25
C SER A 107 15.40 -23.44 -15.83
N THR A 108 15.38 -24.72 -16.25
CA THR A 108 14.33 -25.67 -15.85
C THR A 108 14.12 -25.70 -14.33
N LYS A 109 15.22 -25.71 -13.56
CA LYS A 109 15.16 -25.68 -12.10
C LYS A 109 14.50 -24.41 -11.55
N GLN A 110 14.82 -23.23 -12.06
CA GLN A 110 14.20 -21.97 -11.66
C GLN A 110 12.71 -21.95 -11.97
N TYR A 111 12.33 -22.39 -13.16
CA TYR A 111 10.93 -22.47 -13.58
C TYR A 111 10.13 -23.41 -12.66
N ASP A 112 10.62 -24.62 -12.40
CA ASP A 112 9.94 -25.59 -11.55
C ASP A 112 9.82 -25.13 -10.10
N GLN A 113 10.87 -24.52 -9.56
CA GLN A 113 10.84 -23.92 -8.23
C GLN A 113 9.79 -22.80 -8.13
N THR A 114 9.75 -21.89 -9.10
CA THR A 114 8.78 -20.79 -9.16
C THR A 114 7.35 -21.32 -9.28
N LYS A 115 7.12 -22.27 -10.17
CA LYS A 115 5.82 -22.94 -10.33
C LYS A 115 5.37 -23.60 -9.03
N LYS A 116 6.26 -24.38 -8.39
CA LYS A 116 6.01 -25.01 -7.08
C LYS A 116 5.69 -23.98 -6.01
N TYR A 117 6.37 -22.84 -6.01
CA TYR A 117 6.13 -21.76 -5.05
C TYR A 117 4.69 -21.24 -5.16
N TYR A 118 4.24 -20.84 -6.34
CA TYR A 118 2.90 -20.29 -6.52
C TYR A 118 1.78 -21.33 -6.44
N THR A 119 2.05 -22.61 -6.80
CA THR A 119 1.03 -23.67 -6.79
C THR A 119 0.93 -24.41 -5.46
N LYS A 120 1.97 -24.43 -4.63
CA LYS A 120 2.01 -25.18 -3.34
C LYS A 120 2.22 -24.25 -2.13
N ALA A 121 3.27 -23.42 -2.13
CA ALA A 121 3.59 -22.60 -0.97
C ALA A 121 2.56 -21.47 -0.76
N MET A 122 2.15 -20.77 -1.81
CA MET A 122 1.19 -19.67 -1.68
C MET A 122 -0.20 -20.17 -1.21
N PRO A 123 -0.79 -21.23 -1.74
CA PRO A 123 -2.00 -21.80 -1.16
C PRO A 123 -1.85 -22.22 0.31
N LEU A 124 -0.69 -22.76 0.70
CA LEU A 124 -0.44 -23.12 2.10
C LEU A 124 -0.53 -21.88 3.01
N VAL A 125 -0.01 -20.74 2.57
CA VAL A 125 -0.02 -19.47 3.35
C VAL A 125 -1.40 -18.80 3.31
N TYR A 126 -1.97 -18.62 2.12
CA TYR A 126 -3.15 -17.77 1.92
C TYR A 126 -4.49 -18.48 1.97
N LYS A 127 -4.55 -19.82 1.71
CA LYS A 127 -5.80 -20.56 1.79
C LYS A 127 -6.24 -20.67 3.26
N ASP A 128 -7.36 -20.04 3.56
CA ASP A 128 -7.97 -20.06 4.87
C ASP A 128 -9.48 -20.21 4.74
N PHE A 129 -10.09 -20.89 5.69
CA PHE A 129 -11.53 -21.03 5.80
C PHE A 129 -11.96 -20.61 7.20
N LEU A 130 -12.67 -19.50 7.30
CA LEU A 130 -13.19 -18.92 8.55
C LEU A 130 -12.13 -18.73 9.66
N GLY A 131 -10.84 -18.61 9.33
CA GLY A 131 -9.76 -18.47 10.31
C GLY A 131 -9.27 -19.80 10.90
N ILE A 132 -10.01 -20.90 10.76
CA ILE A 132 -9.75 -22.19 11.40
C ILE A 132 -8.49 -22.86 10.82
N LEU A 133 -8.39 -22.89 9.48
CA LEU A 133 -7.21 -23.48 8.82
C LEU A 133 -5.93 -22.69 9.11
N GLY A 134 -6.02 -21.35 9.18
CA GLY A 134 -4.89 -20.51 9.53
C GLY A 134 -4.41 -20.75 10.96
N PHE A 135 -5.33 -20.93 11.89
CA PHE A 135 -5.01 -21.21 13.29
C PHE A 135 -4.36 -22.58 13.48
N SER A 136 -4.91 -23.64 12.86
CA SER A 136 -4.31 -24.98 12.92
C SER A 136 -2.91 -25.02 12.30
N LYS A 137 -2.69 -24.39 11.14
CA LYS A 137 -1.37 -24.25 10.53
C LYS A 137 -0.39 -23.52 11.45
N TYR A 138 -0.84 -22.47 12.16
CA TYR A 138 -0.04 -21.74 13.11
C TYR A 138 0.44 -22.64 14.25
N ILE A 139 -0.44 -23.46 14.84
CA ILE A 139 -0.08 -24.41 15.89
C ILE A 139 0.97 -25.41 15.37
N PHE A 140 0.72 -26.02 14.19
CA PHE A 140 1.69 -26.92 13.57
C PHE A 140 3.04 -26.26 13.33
N ALA A 141 3.05 -25.06 12.77
CA ALA A 141 4.28 -24.30 12.53
C ALA A 141 5.00 -23.92 13.83
N TYR A 142 4.25 -23.69 14.92
CA TYR A 142 4.84 -23.43 16.23
C TYR A 142 5.54 -24.65 16.77
N ILE A 143 4.88 -25.83 16.76
CA ILE A 143 5.44 -27.10 17.26
C ILE A 143 6.69 -27.48 16.43
N ILE A 144 6.57 -27.52 15.10
CA ILE A 144 7.71 -27.87 14.23
C ILE A 144 8.84 -26.86 14.36
N GLY A 145 8.49 -25.59 14.56
CA GLY A 145 9.44 -24.49 14.69
C GLY A 145 10.25 -24.50 16.00
N VAL A 146 9.96 -25.40 16.95
CA VAL A 146 10.85 -25.68 18.09
C VAL A 146 12.11 -26.41 17.64
N PHE A 147 11.98 -27.30 16.64
CA PHE A 147 13.07 -28.15 16.16
C PHE A 147 13.70 -27.69 14.85
N LYS A 148 12.98 -26.92 14.04
CA LYS A 148 13.41 -26.48 12.70
C LYS A 148 13.04 -25.05 12.44
N VAL A 149 13.82 -24.36 11.58
CA VAL A 149 13.43 -23.01 11.10
C VAL A 149 12.12 -23.13 10.34
N MET A 150 11.09 -22.40 10.78
CA MET A 150 9.74 -22.48 10.24
C MET A 150 9.11 -21.10 10.08
N TYR A 151 8.39 -20.90 8.98
CA TYR A 151 7.57 -19.69 8.79
C TYR A 151 6.33 -19.79 9.69
N ARG A 152 6.15 -18.81 10.59
CA ARG A 152 5.12 -18.85 11.64
C ARG A 152 3.91 -17.95 11.38
N GLN A 153 3.99 -17.05 10.40
CA GLN A 153 2.93 -16.07 10.09
C GLN A 153 1.86 -16.68 9.15
N LEU A 154 1.09 -17.63 9.66
CA LEU A 154 0.13 -18.45 8.88
C LEU A 154 -1.34 -18.14 9.18
N ARG A 155 -1.63 -17.31 10.19
CA ARG A 155 -3.00 -16.90 10.50
C ARG A 155 -3.53 -15.92 9.44
N SER A 156 -4.86 -15.81 9.34
CA SER A 156 -5.51 -14.85 8.46
C SER A 156 -5.13 -13.41 8.80
N SER A 157 -4.94 -13.10 10.09
CA SER A 157 -4.43 -11.82 10.56
C SER A 157 -3.01 -11.54 10.07
N ASP A 158 -2.14 -12.53 10.08
CA ASP A 158 -0.75 -12.38 9.66
C ASP A 158 -0.66 -12.06 8.15
N THR A 159 -1.40 -12.81 7.32
CA THR A 159 -1.46 -12.54 5.88
C THR A 159 -2.11 -11.21 5.56
N ARG A 160 -3.08 -10.75 6.37
CA ARG A 160 -3.66 -9.41 6.30
C ARG A 160 -2.59 -8.34 6.54
N ILE A 161 -1.80 -8.48 7.61
CA ILE A 161 -0.69 -7.55 7.93
C ILE A 161 0.32 -7.50 6.78
N VAL A 162 0.69 -8.64 6.19
CA VAL A 162 1.61 -8.70 5.04
C VAL A 162 1.05 -7.92 3.84
N ALA A 163 -0.24 -8.07 3.54
CA ALA A 163 -0.88 -7.34 2.46
C ALA A 163 -0.92 -5.83 2.71
N HIS A 164 -1.23 -5.40 3.95
CA HIS A 164 -1.19 -3.99 4.34
C HIS A 164 0.23 -3.40 4.30
N LYS A 165 1.25 -4.12 4.75
CA LYS A 165 2.66 -3.68 4.62
C LYS A 165 3.05 -3.46 3.16
N SER A 166 2.68 -4.38 2.27
CA SER A 166 2.95 -4.24 0.83
C SER A 166 2.25 -3.01 0.24
N ALA A 167 0.97 -2.79 0.59
CA ALA A 167 0.21 -1.62 0.14
C ALA A 167 0.79 -0.30 0.70
N ALA A 168 1.29 -0.31 1.94
CA ALA A 168 1.94 0.86 2.55
C ALA A 168 3.27 1.21 1.86
N LEU A 169 4.06 0.21 1.44
CA LEU A 169 5.26 0.44 0.62
C LEU A 169 4.91 1.10 -0.73
N ALA A 170 3.85 0.63 -1.38
CA ALA A 170 3.38 1.23 -2.63
C ALA A 170 2.87 2.67 -2.42
N SER A 171 2.16 2.94 -1.32
CA SER A 171 1.74 4.29 -0.94
C SER A 171 2.94 5.20 -0.63
N GLN A 172 3.99 4.69 0.01
CA GLN A 172 5.19 5.46 0.28
C GLN A 172 5.93 5.82 -1.02
N ASN A 173 6.10 4.87 -1.95
CA ASN A 173 6.68 5.16 -3.26
C ASN A 173 5.86 6.24 -4.01
N PHE A 174 4.53 6.15 -3.95
CA PHE A 174 3.64 7.17 -4.50
C PHE A 174 3.91 8.55 -3.89
N MET A 175 3.94 8.64 -2.55
CA MET A 175 4.13 9.92 -1.86
C MET A 175 5.52 10.54 -2.10
N ILE A 176 6.58 9.71 -2.19
CA ILE A 176 7.92 10.18 -2.54
C ILE A 176 7.95 10.66 -4.00
N SER A 177 7.29 9.94 -4.91
CA SER A 177 7.19 10.36 -6.30
C SER A 177 6.46 11.70 -6.44
N MET A 178 5.33 11.91 -5.72
CA MET A 178 4.64 13.20 -5.65
C MET A 178 5.57 14.32 -5.17
N SER A 179 6.32 14.05 -4.11
CA SER A 179 7.31 14.97 -3.55
C SER A 179 8.42 15.32 -4.56
N GLY A 180 8.88 14.33 -5.35
CA GLY A 180 9.85 14.54 -6.43
C GLY A 180 9.38 15.57 -7.46
N PHE A 181 8.06 15.55 -7.79
CA PHE A 181 7.43 16.54 -8.67
C PHE A 181 7.05 17.85 -7.96
N GLY A 182 7.39 18.03 -6.67
CA GLY A 182 7.05 19.23 -5.92
C GLY A 182 5.60 19.28 -5.43
N TYR A 183 4.87 18.18 -5.52
CA TYR A 183 3.52 18.05 -4.98
C TYR A 183 3.53 17.54 -3.55
N ASP A 184 2.54 17.93 -2.80
CA ASP A 184 2.38 17.57 -1.40
C ASP A 184 1.32 16.51 -1.19
N THR A 185 1.51 15.72 -0.14
CA THR A 185 0.58 14.68 0.25
C THR A 185 0.36 14.65 1.76
N CYS A 186 -0.80 14.12 2.16
CA CYS A 186 -1.07 13.78 3.54
C CYS A 186 -1.75 12.39 3.62
N PRO A 187 -1.06 11.36 4.14
CA PRO A 187 -1.71 10.09 4.44
C PRO A 187 -2.61 10.26 5.67
N MET A 188 -3.81 9.71 5.58
CA MET A 188 -4.84 9.73 6.62
C MET A 188 -5.33 8.31 6.88
N GLU A 189 -5.41 7.94 8.16
CA GLU A 189 -6.02 6.68 8.62
C GLU A 189 -7.32 6.95 9.40
N GLY A 190 -7.60 8.23 9.73
CA GLY A 190 -8.84 8.67 10.36
C GLY A 190 -9.96 8.84 9.34
N PHE A 191 -10.74 7.79 9.10
CA PHE A 191 -11.92 7.79 8.23
C PHE A 191 -12.89 6.66 8.62
N ASP A 192 -14.18 6.83 8.27
CA ASP A 192 -15.18 5.76 8.39
C ASP A 192 -15.02 4.78 7.21
N SER A 193 -14.38 3.65 7.48
CA SER A 193 -14.06 2.65 6.46
C SER A 193 -15.32 2.02 5.83
N LEU A 194 -16.42 1.86 6.57
CA LEU A 194 -17.64 1.27 6.05
C LEU A 194 -18.36 2.22 5.09
N LYS A 195 -18.48 3.50 5.47
CA LYS A 195 -19.07 4.53 4.60
C LYS A 195 -18.23 4.75 3.35
N LEU A 196 -16.90 4.76 3.48
CA LEU A 196 -16.00 4.94 2.34
C LEU A 196 -16.08 3.76 1.36
N LYS A 197 -16.12 2.53 1.86
CA LYS A 197 -16.33 1.33 1.03
C LYS A 197 -17.68 1.38 0.30
N LYS A 198 -18.74 1.81 0.96
CA LYS A 198 -20.08 1.96 0.36
C LYS A 198 -20.09 3.04 -0.73
N LEU A 199 -19.51 4.23 -0.45
CA LEU A 199 -19.43 5.34 -1.40
C LEU A 199 -18.70 4.93 -2.69
N LEU A 200 -17.59 4.23 -2.56
CA LEU A 200 -16.76 3.79 -3.69
C LEU A 200 -17.22 2.44 -4.29
N LYS A 201 -18.30 1.86 -3.80
CA LYS A 201 -18.83 0.55 -4.24
C LYS A 201 -17.76 -0.55 -4.24
N LEU A 202 -16.90 -0.55 -3.22
CA LEU A 202 -15.81 -1.51 -3.11
C LEU A 202 -16.31 -2.92 -2.76
N ASN A 203 -15.56 -3.93 -3.19
CA ASN A 203 -15.81 -5.31 -2.81
C ASN A 203 -15.82 -5.46 -1.27
N LYS A 204 -16.72 -6.27 -0.73
CA LYS A 204 -16.83 -6.50 0.73
C LYS A 204 -15.53 -7.01 1.36
N LYS A 205 -14.73 -7.80 0.61
CA LYS A 205 -13.45 -8.36 1.06
C LYS A 205 -12.26 -7.41 0.91
N SER A 206 -12.44 -6.26 0.28
CA SER A 206 -11.38 -5.23 0.19
C SER A 206 -11.24 -4.51 1.53
N GLU A 207 -10.04 -4.01 1.81
CA GLU A 207 -9.75 -3.19 2.98
C GLU A 207 -9.07 -1.89 2.52
N ILE A 208 -9.34 -0.79 3.21
CA ILE A 208 -8.67 0.48 2.90
C ILE A 208 -7.38 0.52 3.70
N ASN A 209 -6.26 0.75 3.03
CA ASN A 209 -4.97 0.93 3.69
C ASN A 209 -4.83 2.35 4.21
N MET A 210 -4.97 3.35 3.32
CA MET A 210 -4.95 4.77 3.69
C MET A 210 -5.64 5.63 2.63
N VAL A 211 -6.08 6.81 3.06
CA VAL A 211 -6.58 7.88 2.20
C VAL A 211 -5.50 8.96 2.12
N ILE A 212 -5.08 9.33 0.92
CA ILE A 212 -3.97 10.28 0.71
C ILE A 212 -4.50 11.54 0.04
N GLY A 213 -4.58 12.63 0.79
CA GLY A 213 -4.86 13.96 0.23
C GLY A 213 -3.66 14.45 -0.58
N CYS A 214 -3.91 15.06 -1.73
CA CYS A 214 -2.91 15.54 -2.69
C CYS A 214 -3.19 17.00 -3.07
N GLY A 215 -2.13 17.80 -3.17
CA GLY A 215 -2.22 19.23 -3.52
C GLY A 215 -0.86 19.92 -3.46
N ILE A 216 -0.87 21.22 -3.33
CA ILE A 216 0.31 22.04 -3.02
C ILE A 216 0.04 22.70 -1.69
N ARG A 217 1.01 22.71 -0.77
CA ARG A 217 0.84 23.24 0.57
C ARG A 217 0.50 24.74 0.57
N SER A 218 -0.41 25.14 1.44
CA SER A 218 -0.59 26.55 1.82
C SER A 218 0.56 27.01 2.73
N LYS A 219 0.66 28.30 3.01
CA LYS A 219 1.67 28.85 3.97
C LYS A 219 1.57 28.16 5.35
N GLU A 220 0.36 27.84 5.79
CA GLU A 220 0.06 27.18 7.06
C GLU A 220 -0.15 25.66 6.92
N GLY A 221 0.22 25.09 5.77
CA GLY A 221 -0.07 23.68 5.44
C GLY A 221 0.72 22.67 6.24
N VAL A 222 1.82 23.09 6.85
CA VAL A 222 2.67 22.24 7.69
C VAL A 222 2.67 22.77 9.11
N TYR A 223 2.31 21.93 10.07
CA TYR A 223 2.27 22.28 11.48
C TYR A 223 3.63 22.05 12.14
N GLY A 224 4.33 23.14 12.47
CA GLY A 224 5.60 23.14 13.19
C GLY A 224 6.76 22.49 12.45
N GLU A 225 7.86 22.30 13.16
CA GLU A 225 9.08 21.67 12.67
C GLU A 225 8.96 20.14 12.58
N ARG A 226 9.92 19.51 11.88
CA ARG A 226 9.97 18.06 11.80
C ARG A 226 10.64 17.48 13.04
N PHE A 227 9.86 16.89 13.92
CA PHE A 227 10.41 16.09 15.00
C PHE A 227 10.71 14.66 14.52
N ARG A 228 11.83 14.10 14.97
CA ARG A 228 12.18 12.69 14.88
C ARG A 228 12.85 12.26 16.17
N ILE A 229 12.60 11.02 16.58
CA ILE A 229 13.34 10.39 17.69
C ILE A 229 14.83 10.40 17.34
N PRO A 230 15.73 10.65 18.31
CA PRO A 230 17.17 10.62 18.08
C PRO A 230 17.63 9.35 17.39
N PHE A 231 18.49 9.48 16.36
CA PHE A 231 18.89 8.34 15.51
C PHE A 231 19.46 7.18 16.33
N LYS A 232 20.23 7.45 17.38
CA LYS A 232 20.81 6.45 18.30
C LYS A 232 19.79 5.56 19.02
N GLU A 233 18.52 6.00 19.12
CA GLU A 233 17.45 5.24 19.76
C GLU A 233 16.74 4.27 18.80
N VAL A 234 16.97 4.42 17.51
CA VAL A 234 16.32 3.62 16.46
C VAL A 234 17.30 2.92 15.52
N TYR A 235 18.62 3.13 15.72
CA TYR A 235 19.67 2.50 14.94
C TYR A 235 20.60 1.69 15.83
N PHE A 236 20.71 0.40 15.51
CA PHE A 236 21.57 -0.55 16.22
C PHE A 236 22.42 -1.32 15.20
N GLN A 237 23.73 -1.05 15.19
CA GLN A 237 24.67 -1.86 14.42
C GLN A 237 25.13 -3.04 15.29
N LYS A 238 24.96 -4.27 14.77
CA LYS A 238 25.35 -5.50 15.46
C LYS A 238 26.25 -6.35 14.59
#